data_727221426ae69579ad837d4b1053b555
#
_entry.id   727221426ae69579ad837d4b1053b555
#
_cell.length_a   1.000
_cell.length_b   1.000
_cell.length_c   1.000
_cell.angle_alpha   90.00
_cell.angle_beta   90.00
_cell.angle_gamma   90.00
#
_symmetry.space_group_name_H-M   'P 1'
#
loop_
_entity.id
_entity.type
_entity.pdbx_description
1 polymer ?
#
loop_
_entity_poly.entity_id
_entity_poly.type
_entity_poly.pdbx_seq_one_letter_code
_entity_poly.pdbx_strand_id
1 'polypeptide(L)'
;MDPTVRRNTTRRLPTALVLTTALLATGCSGRADDGPEPAATESSATPHGYVEGAREAAEEQSRLLLGDPGTGASRVLDLVTGKVHETAPVTGAAGLSTDGRFGFFHTDRGAHVVDGGAWMVDHGDHVHYYRAAIRDVGDLPAGRDAEIRSDVGVTAVTDRVGRTTLYDRTALEEGEVGPARTLAGVHAGAVVPYGEHLVALSGDDDSAEVTVYDREGSPVASPDATCERPRGDAVTRRGVVLGCADGALLVSAEDGVFTAERIPYGQDVPEKERATAFRHRAGSDTLTAPAGRRAVWVLDVTDRAWTRVRTGPVLAANTAGEGSPLLVLETDGALHGYDIATGRHTARTEPLLTGAGKAATGAGAPVVEVDRSRAYVNDRTGRRVYEIDYNDDLRVARSFGLDIAPGLMAETGR
;
A
#
# COMPACT_ATOMS: atom_id res chain seq x y z
N MET A 1 54.54 18.07 -37.19
CA MET A 1 54.05 18.56 -38.49
C MET A 1 52.62 18.98 -38.28
N ASP A 2 52.44 20.24 -38.01
CA ASP A 2 51.28 21.11 -38.11
C ASP A 2 51.18 21.55 -39.59
N PRO A 3 50.14 22.24 -40.11
CA PRO A 3 48.87 22.74 -39.58
C PRO A 3 47.68 22.59 -40.54
N THR A 4 46.47 23.04 -40.22
CA THR A 4 45.84 24.30 -40.63
C THR A 4 44.36 24.39 -40.25
N VAL A 5 44.05 25.25 -39.40
CA VAL A 5 43.09 26.36 -39.28
C VAL A 5 42.32 26.73 -40.57
N ARG A 6 40.99 26.85 -40.51
CA ARG A 6 40.23 27.93 -41.16
C ARG A 6 38.96 28.29 -40.39
N ARG A 7 38.97 29.55 -39.90
CA ARG A 7 37.84 30.40 -39.50
C ARG A 7 37.12 30.94 -40.74
N ASN A 8 35.83 31.21 -40.65
CA ASN A 8 35.12 32.35 -41.28
C ASN A 8 33.80 32.55 -40.54
N THR A 9 33.64 33.52 -39.74
CA THR A 9 33.28 34.95 -39.80
C THR A 9 31.93 35.26 -40.46
N THR A 10 31.03 35.66 -39.58
CA THR A 10 30.06 36.76 -39.55
C THR A 10 29.30 37.20 -40.80
N ARG A 11 27.97 37.37 -40.61
CA ARG A 11 27.27 38.57 -41.09
C ARG A 11 26.01 38.86 -40.28
N ARG A 12 25.92 40.15 -39.91
CA ARG A 12 24.84 40.78 -39.13
C ARG A 12 23.78 41.42 -40.06
N LEU A 13 22.49 41.47 -39.57
CA LEU A 13 21.47 42.52 -39.61
C LEU A 13 20.98 43.04 -41.00
N PRO A 14 19.75 43.70 -41.10
CA PRO A 14 19.03 44.45 -40.06
C PRO A 14 17.47 44.36 -40.07
N THR A 15 16.93 44.81 -38.97
CA THR A 15 15.70 45.51 -38.61
C THR A 15 14.81 46.07 -39.74
N ALA A 16 13.49 45.81 -39.63
CA ALA A 16 12.47 46.73 -40.16
C ALA A 16 11.27 46.79 -39.21
N LEU A 17 11.15 47.99 -38.64
CA LEU A 17 10.02 48.50 -37.84
C LEU A 17 8.98 49.04 -38.83
N VAL A 18 7.72 48.63 -38.71
CA VAL A 18 6.58 49.35 -39.35
C VAL A 18 5.52 49.61 -38.30
N LEU A 19 5.33 50.89 -38.04
CA LEU A 19 4.31 51.55 -37.30
C LEU A 19 3.18 51.95 -38.28
N THR A 20 1.89 51.64 -38.01
CA THR A 20 0.76 52.42 -38.58
C THR A 20 -0.45 52.25 -37.67
N THR A 21 -0.75 53.24 -36.92
CA THR A 21 -1.87 54.22 -36.88
C THR A 21 -3.27 53.70 -36.70
N ALA A 22 -3.86 54.21 -35.62
CA ALA A 22 -5.21 54.17 -35.17
C ALA A 22 -6.20 54.83 -36.13
N LEU A 23 -7.45 54.31 -36.18
CA LEU A 23 -8.60 55.06 -36.62
C LEU A 23 -9.77 54.74 -35.66
N LEU A 24 -10.16 55.82 -34.98
CA LEU A 24 -11.41 55.94 -34.19
C LEU A 24 -12.59 56.06 -35.15
N ALA A 25 -13.64 55.27 -34.95
CA ALA A 25 -14.95 55.53 -35.46
C ALA A 25 -15.98 55.33 -34.36
N THR A 26 -16.52 56.40 -33.89
CA THR A 26 -17.72 56.54 -33.06
C THR A 26 -18.97 56.20 -33.88
N GLY A 27 -19.82 55.34 -33.36
CA GLY A 27 -21.14 55.04 -33.87
C GLY A 27 -22.08 54.69 -32.74
N CYS A 28 -23.07 55.51 -32.49
CA CYS A 28 -24.12 55.39 -31.48
C CYS A 28 -25.21 54.37 -31.84
N SER A 29 -25.79 53.89 -30.77
CA SER A 29 -27.19 53.45 -30.56
C SER A 29 -27.68 52.16 -31.25
N GLY A 30 -28.02 51.23 -30.39
CA GLY A 30 -28.89 50.08 -30.66
C GLY A 30 -29.13 49.32 -29.38
N ARG A 31 -30.29 49.58 -28.79
CA ARG A 31 -30.84 48.84 -27.65
C ARG A 31 -31.20 47.47 -28.15
N ALA A 32 -30.60 46.43 -27.57
CA ALA A 32 -31.04 45.06 -27.79
C ALA A 32 -30.83 44.26 -26.50
N ASP A 33 -31.92 43.74 -26.01
CA ASP A 33 -32.19 42.60 -25.17
C ASP A 33 -31.03 42.00 -24.35
N ASP A 34 -31.21 42.12 -23.04
CA ASP A 34 -30.63 41.23 -22.03
C ASP A 34 -31.18 39.81 -22.23
N GLY A 35 -30.50 39.01 -23.04
CA GLY A 35 -30.60 37.57 -22.98
C GLY A 35 -29.79 37.06 -21.78
N PRO A 36 -30.32 36.14 -20.96
CA PRO A 36 -29.54 35.60 -19.86
C PRO A 36 -28.31 34.90 -20.41
N GLU A 37 -27.15 35.32 -19.91
CA GLU A 37 -25.90 34.60 -20.05
C GLU A 37 -26.10 33.13 -19.62
N PRO A 38 -25.74 32.13 -20.42
CA PRO A 38 -25.93 30.77 -19.99
C PRO A 38 -25.07 30.57 -18.71
N ALA A 39 -25.75 30.43 -17.58
CA ALA A 39 -25.15 29.98 -16.36
C ALA A 39 -24.34 28.71 -16.70
N ALA A 40 -23.04 28.77 -16.50
CA ALA A 40 -22.23 27.58 -16.53
C ALA A 40 -22.90 26.60 -15.56
N THR A 41 -23.49 25.57 -16.12
CA THR A 41 -24.00 24.44 -15.33
C THR A 41 -22.73 23.80 -14.78
N GLU A 42 -22.37 24.18 -13.55
CA GLU A 42 -21.42 23.36 -12.77
C GLU A 42 -22.08 21.98 -12.75
N SER A 43 -21.48 21.06 -13.46
CA SER A 43 -21.81 19.65 -13.39
C SER A 43 -21.50 19.24 -11.94
N SER A 44 -22.53 19.18 -11.11
CA SER A 44 -22.47 18.63 -9.76
C SER A 44 -22.42 17.09 -9.82
N ALA A 45 -21.55 16.54 -10.67
CA ALA A 45 -21.19 15.15 -10.57
C ALA A 45 -20.39 15.01 -9.28
N THR A 46 -20.85 14.18 -8.36
CA THR A 46 -20.11 13.81 -7.16
C THR A 46 -18.73 13.34 -7.59
N PRO A 47 -17.63 13.93 -7.07
CA PRO A 47 -16.29 13.51 -7.45
C PRO A 47 -16.11 12.00 -7.24
N HIS A 48 -15.44 11.33 -8.17
CA HIS A 48 -15.24 9.89 -8.11
C HIS A 48 -14.50 9.50 -6.81
N GLY A 49 -15.00 8.50 -6.08
CA GLY A 49 -14.45 8.08 -4.78
C GLY A 49 -14.83 8.97 -3.60
N TYR A 50 -15.70 9.96 -3.82
CA TYR A 50 -16.24 10.77 -2.73
C TYR A 50 -17.22 9.93 -1.87
N VAL A 51 -17.07 10.05 -0.56
CA VAL A 51 -17.99 9.51 0.45
C VAL A 51 -18.60 10.68 1.22
N GLU A 52 -19.85 10.57 1.62
CA GLU A 52 -20.55 11.65 2.33
C GLU A 52 -19.77 12.11 3.57
N GLY A 53 -19.60 13.43 3.69
CA GLY A 53 -18.80 14.06 4.76
C GLY A 53 -17.30 14.12 4.51
N ALA A 54 -16.80 13.59 3.39
CA ALA A 54 -15.41 13.73 3.00
C ALA A 54 -15.10 15.14 2.46
N ARG A 55 -13.85 15.53 2.57
CA ARG A 55 -13.28 16.72 1.93
C ARG A 55 -12.10 16.30 1.08
N GLU A 56 -12.08 16.78 -0.14
CA GLU A 56 -10.91 16.63 -0.98
C GLU A 56 -9.77 17.51 -0.47
N ALA A 57 -8.55 16.99 -0.54
CA ALA A 57 -7.31 17.64 -0.14
C ALA A 57 -6.35 17.72 -1.33
N ALA A 58 -5.53 18.77 -1.38
CA ALA A 58 -4.53 18.94 -2.45
C ALA A 58 -3.31 18.01 -2.31
N GLU A 59 -3.12 17.39 -1.14
CA GLU A 59 -1.95 16.59 -0.79
C GLU A 59 -2.39 15.31 -0.08
N GLU A 60 -1.51 14.32 -0.11
CA GLU A 60 -1.66 13.05 0.60
C GLU A 60 -1.95 13.26 2.09
N GLN A 61 -2.90 12.49 2.62
CA GLN A 61 -3.42 12.62 3.99
C GLN A 61 -3.03 11.38 4.82
N SER A 62 -1.76 10.99 4.76
CA SER A 62 -1.27 9.79 5.43
C SER A 62 -1.50 9.81 6.94
N ARG A 63 -1.95 8.69 7.48
CA ARG A 63 -2.19 8.43 8.90
C ARG A 63 -1.61 7.08 9.31
N LEU A 64 -1.24 6.94 10.57
CA LEU A 64 -0.90 5.66 11.16
C LEU A 64 -1.99 5.23 12.14
N LEU A 65 -2.55 4.06 11.89
CA LEU A 65 -3.34 3.33 12.88
C LEU A 65 -2.37 2.61 13.82
N LEU A 66 -2.58 2.78 15.11
CA LEU A 66 -1.69 2.29 16.16
C LEU A 66 -2.51 1.51 17.20
N GLY A 67 -1.95 0.39 17.67
CA GLY A 67 -2.56 -0.42 18.72
C GLY A 67 -1.57 -0.85 19.79
N ASP A 68 -2.03 -0.87 21.03
CA ASP A 68 -1.33 -1.48 22.15
C ASP A 68 -1.93 -2.86 22.45
N PRO A 69 -1.27 -3.96 22.06
CA PRO A 69 -1.81 -5.29 22.30
C PRO A 69 -1.90 -5.69 23.77
N GLY A 70 -1.25 -4.92 24.68
CA GLY A 70 -1.30 -5.18 26.12
C GLY A 70 -2.53 -4.59 26.81
N THR A 71 -2.98 -3.42 26.36
CA THR A 71 -4.11 -2.70 26.96
C THR A 71 -5.35 -2.67 26.07
N GLY A 72 -5.19 -2.93 24.76
CA GLY A 72 -6.21 -2.75 23.73
C GLY A 72 -6.39 -1.30 23.30
N ALA A 73 -5.65 -0.34 23.86
CA ALA A 73 -5.76 1.05 23.46
C ALA A 73 -5.36 1.23 21.99
N SER A 74 -6.12 2.02 21.25
CA SER A 74 -5.86 2.32 19.84
C SER A 74 -5.85 3.82 19.57
N ARG A 75 -5.04 4.24 18.60
CA ARG A 75 -4.83 5.64 18.22
C ARG A 75 -4.72 5.78 16.71
N VAL A 76 -5.05 6.96 16.22
CA VAL A 76 -4.72 7.38 14.85
C VAL A 76 -3.79 8.58 14.95
N LEU A 77 -2.58 8.44 14.43
CA LEU A 77 -1.62 9.54 14.29
C LEU A 77 -1.76 10.13 12.88
N ASP A 78 -2.17 11.39 12.83
CA ASP A 78 -2.23 12.19 11.60
C ASP A 78 -0.80 12.70 11.28
N LEU A 79 -0.21 12.22 10.20
CA LEU A 79 1.18 12.51 9.86
C LEU A 79 1.38 13.92 9.30
N VAL A 80 0.32 14.55 8.77
CA VAL A 80 0.36 15.93 8.29
C VAL A 80 0.46 16.90 9.47
N THR A 81 -0.39 16.70 10.47
CA THR A 81 -0.50 17.63 11.61
C THR A 81 0.30 17.19 12.86
N GLY A 82 0.73 15.93 12.92
CA GLY A 82 1.34 15.32 14.09
C GLY A 82 0.35 15.07 15.25
N LYS A 83 -0.95 15.24 15.00
CA LYS A 83 -1.98 15.07 16.02
C LYS A 83 -2.33 13.60 16.23
N VAL A 84 -2.41 13.20 17.50
CA VAL A 84 -2.87 11.86 17.89
C VAL A 84 -4.36 11.94 18.25
N HIS A 85 -5.15 11.05 17.63
CA HIS A 85 -6.58 10.89 17.89
C HIS A 85 -6.82 9.60 18.64
N GLU A 86 -7.60 9.67 19.70
CA GLU A 86 -8.08 8.49 20.43
C GLU A 86 -9.22 7.82 19.67
N THR A 87 -9.20 6.48 19.64
CA THR A 87 -10.27 5.64 19.09
C THR A 87 -10.78 4.67 20.16
N ALA A 88 -11.89 4.00 19.89
CA ALA A 88 -12.38 2.99 20.81
C ALA A 88 -11.32 1.89 21.05
N PRO A 89 -11.16 1.39 22.27
CA PRO A 89 -10.18 0.35 22.55
C PRO A 89 -10.57 -0.98 21.92
N VAL A 90 -9.60 -1.68 21.32
CA VAL A 90 -9.78 -3.01 20.72
C VAL A 90 -9.08 -4.05 21.60
N THR A 91 -9.83 -4.56 22.57
CA THR A 91 -9.31 -5.55 23.52
C THR A 91 -8.96 -6.86 22.82
N GLY A 92 -7.77 -7.40 23.10
CA GLY A 92 -7.32 -8.68 22.52
C GLY A 92 -6.78 -8.58 21.09
N ALA A 93 -6.57 -7.35 20.58
CA ALA A 93 -5.92 -7.15 19.29
C ALA A 93 -4.51 -7.75 19.29
N ALA A 94 -4.23 -8.65 18.37
CA ALA A 94 -2.96 -9.35 18.22
C ALA A 94 -2.26 -9.09 16.89
N GLY A 95 -2.94 -8.45 15.95
CA GLY A 95 -2.46 -8.06 14.65
C GLY A 95 -3.22 -6.85 14.12
N LEU A 96 -2.66 -6.22 13.10
CA LEU A 96 -3.29 -5.11 12.39
C LEU A 96 -2.90 -5.21 10.92
N SER A 97 -3.88 -5.25 10.05
CA SER A 97 -3.73 -5.11 8.61
C SER A 97 -4.51 -3.91 8.09
N THR A 98 -4.25 -3.50 6.85
CA THR A 98 -4.92 -2.38 6.21
C THR A 98 -5.13 -2.63 4.73
N ASP A 99 -6.12 -1.97 4.16
CA ASP A 99 -6.34 -1.86 2.72
C ASP A 99 -6.02 -0.45 2.18
N GLY A 100 -5.39 0.39 3.02
CA GLY A 100 -5.05 1.78 2.71
C GLY A 100 -6.04 2.81 3.26
N ARG A 101 -7.28 2.43 3.58
CA ARG A 101 -8.28 3.28 4.27
C ARG A 101 -8.67 2.73 5.63
N PHE A 102 -9.07 1.47 5.67
CA PHE A 102 -9.48 0.79 6.89
C PHE A 102 -8.31 0.08 7.55
N GLY A 103 -8.29 0.08 8.88
CA GLY A 103 -7.49 -0.82 9.68
C GLY A 103 -8.32 -1.94 10.24
N PHE A 104 -7.82 -3.16 10.13
CA PHE A 104 -8.43 -4.38 10.61
C PHE A 104 -7.60 -4.89 11.80
N PHE A 105 -8.07 -4.66 13.01
CA PHE A 105 -7.45 -5.17 14.24
C PHE A 105 -7.89 -6.60 14.48
N HIS A 106 -6.98 -7.55 14.29
CA HIS A 106 -7.25 -8.97 14.42
C HIS A 106 -7.37 -9.38 15.90
N THR A 107 -8.50 -9.96 16.26
CA THR A 107 -8.83 -10.48 17.59
C THR A 107 -9.23 -11.96 17.52
N ASP A 108 -9.42 -12.62 18.67
CA ASP A 108 -9.89 -14.02 18.69
C ASP A 108 -11.30 -14.20 18.08
N ARG A 109 -12.10 -13.13 17.99
CA ARG A 109 -13.48 -13.17 17.53
C ARG A 109 -13.65 -12.68 16.09
N GLY A 110 -12.61 -12.11 15.50
CA GLY A 110 -12.64 -11.54 14.17
C GLY A 110 -11.74 -10.35 14.03
N ALA A 111 -12.07 -9.45 13.14
CA ALA A 111 -11.34 -8.20 12.93
C ALA A 111 -12.23 -7.01 13.26
N HIS A 112 -11.80 -6.19 14.20
CA HIS A 112 -12.42 -4.90 14.49
C HIS A 112 -11.97 -3.88 13.45
N VAL A 113 -12.91 -3.19 12.82
CA VAL A 113 -12.66 -2.30 11.68
C VAL A 113 -12.70 -0.84 12.14
N VAL A 114 -11.63 -0.12 11.85
CA VAL A 114 -11.53 1.33 12.05
C VAL A 114 -11.30 2.02 10.72
N ASP A 115 -12.20 2.93 10.32
CA ASP A 115 -11.97 3.83 9.20
C ASP A 115 -10.94 4.89 9.61
N GLY A 116 -9.76 4.86 9.01
CA GLY A 116 -8.69 5.83 9.25
C GLY A 116 -9.08 7.25 8.85
N GLY A 117 -10.19 7.42 8.12
CA GLY A 117 -10.72 8.71 7.66
C GLY A 117 -9.81 9.43 6.67
N ALA A 118 -8.97 8.71 5.97
CA ALA A 118 -8.15 9.22 4.88
C ALA A 118 -7.97 8.14 3.82
N TRP A 119 -8.04 8.51 2.56
CA TRP A 119 -7.81 7.60 1.42
C TRP A 119 -7.43 8.38 0.17
N MET A 120 -6.91 7.67 -0.82
CA MET A 120 -6.71 8.22 -2.16
C MET A 120 -7.45 7.39 -3.21
N VAL A 121 -7.78 8.04 -4.33
CA VAL A 121 -8.29 7.41 -5.53
C VAL A 121 -7.32 7.70 -6.66
N ASP A 122 -6.69 6.65 -7.18
CA ASP A 122 -5.69 6.74 -8.27
C ASP A 122 -6.39 6.41 -9.60
N HIS A 123 -6.45 7.38 -10.52
CA HIS A 123 -6.99 7.22 -11.88
C HIS A 123 -5.89 6.91 -12.91
N GLY A 124 -4.65 6.72 -12.46
CA GLY A 124 -3.49 6.44 -13.31
C GLY A 124 -2.81 7.70 -13.83
N ASP A 125 -3.54 8.68 -14.30
CA ASP A 125 -3.04 9.98 -14.79
C ASP A 125 -3.09 11.08 -13.71
N HIS A 126 -3.96 10.94 -12.70
CA HIS A 126 -4.06 11.84 -11.55
C HIS A 126 -4.59 11.11 -10.32
N VAL A 127 -4.45 11.75 -9.15
CA VAL A 127 -4.85 11.19 -7.85
C VAL A 127 -5.69 12.19 -7.09
N HIS A 128 -6.79 11.73 -6.49
CA HIS A 128 -7.59 12.49 -5.52
C HIS A 128 -7.28 12.02 -4.11
N TYR A 129 -7.09 12.96 -3.20
CA TYR A 129 -6.89 12.69 -1.78
C TYR A 129 -8.11 13.13 -1.00
N TYR A 130 -8.61 12.28 -0.13
CA TYR A 130 -9.78 12.55 0.67
C TYR A 130 -9.48 12.47 2.16
N ARG A 131 -10.17 13.30 2.91
CA ARG A 131 -10.13 13.33 4.37
C ARG A 131 -11.54 13.39 4.93
N ALA A 132 -11.84 12.49 5.88
CA ALA A 132 -13.09 12.41 6.63
C ALA A 132 -12.85 12.23 8.13
N ALA A 133 -13.93 12.08 8.89
CA ALA A 133 -13.86 11.69 10.28
C ALA A 133 -13.30 10.28 10.44
N ILE A 134 -12.49 10.06 11.48
CA ILE A 134 -12.11 8.72 11.94
C ILE A 134 -13.36 8.08 12.55
N ARG A 135 -13.66 6.83 12.18
CA ARG A 135 -14.88 6.13 12.63
C ARG A 135 -14.56 4.71 13.08
N ASP A 136 -15.25 4.30 14.13
CA ASP A 136 -15.39 2.90 14.50
C ASP A 136 -16.50 2.30 13.61
N VAL A 137 -16.20 1.22 12.87
CA VAL A 137 -17.15 0.61 11.93
C VAL A 137 -17.83 -0.62 12.54
N GLY A 138 -17.08 -1.38 13.35
CA GLY A 138 -17.59 -2.60 13.98
C GLY A 138 -16.72 -3.83 13.70
N ASP A 139 -17.26 -5.01 13.96
CA ASP A 139 -16.54 -6.28 13.91
C ASP A 139 -16.93 -7.11 12.68
N LEU A 140 -15.94 -7.58 11.92
CA LEU A 140 -16.07 -8.63 10.91
C LEU A 140 -15.86 -9.98 11.59
N PRO A 141 -16.89 -10.83 11.70
CA PRO A 141 -16.76 -12.14 12.33
C PRO A 141 -15.79 -13.05 11.58
N ALA A 142 -14.73 -13.48 12.25
CA ALA A 142 -13.71 -14.38 11.72
C ALA A 142 -12.86 -14.95 12.87
N GLY A 143 -11.92 -15.82 12.58
CA GLY A 143 -10.89 -16.22 13.54
C GLY A 143 -9.72 -15.22 13.55
N ARG A 144 -8.86 -15.30 14.56
CA ARG A 144 -7.67 -14.45 14.71
C ARG A 144 -6.75 -14.46 13.49
N ASP A 145 -6.62 -15.60 12.86
CA ASP A 145 -5.70 -15.84 11.74
C ASP A 145 -6.41 -15.64 10.38
N ALA A 146 -7.55 -14.95 10.35
CA ALA A 146 -8.23 -14.64 9.11
C ALA A 146 -7.41 -13.66 8.27
N GLU A 147 -7.35 -13.91 6.98
CA GLU A 147 -6.75 -13.02 6.00
C GLU A 147 -7.81 -12.10 5.42
N ILE A 148 -7.55 -10.81 5.40
CA ILE A 148 -8.48 -9.79 4.94
C ILE A 148 -7.85 -9.06 3.76
N ARG A 149 -8.55 -9.06 2.64
CA ARG A 149 -8.16 -8.36 1.42
C ARG A 149 -9.34 -7.58 0.88
N SER A 150 -9.07 -6.37 0.43
CA SER A 150 -10.12 -5.48 -0.10
C SER A 150 -9.68 -4.83 -1.40
N ASP A 151 -10.67 -4.50 -2.19
CA ASP A 151 -10.56 -3.48 -3.23
C ASP A 151 -11.69 -2.45 -3.06
N VAL A 152 -11.96 -1.65 -4.09
CA VAL A 152 -12.99 -0.60 -4.05
C VAL A 152 -14.43 -1.12 -3.93
N GLY A 153 -14.68 -2.39 -4.19
CA GLY A 153 -16.04 -2.96 -4.21
C GLY A 153 -16.31 -3.98 -3.11
N VAL A 154 -15.30 -4.72 -2.66
CA VAL A 154 -15.52 -5.82 -1.73
C VAL A 154 -14.37 -6.00 -0.75
N THR A 155 -14.71 -6.42 0.46
CA THR A 155 -13.77 -6.92 1.47
C THR A 155 -13.97 -8.43 1.63
N ALA A 156 -12.95 -9.21 1.28
CA ALA A 156 -12.92 -10.65 1.42
C ALA A 156 -12.21 -11.04 2.73
N VAL A 157 -12.86 -11.84 3.54
CA VAL A 157 -12.36 -12.37 4.81
C VAL A 157 -12.26 -13.88 4.70
N THR A 158 -11.05 -14.41 4.60
CA THR A 158 -10.79 -15.86 4.50
C THR A 158 -10.32 -16.39 5.85
N ASP A 159 -11.05 -17.33 6.43
CA ASP A 159 -10.69 -17.94 7.69
C ASP A 159 -9.57 -18.99 7.52
N ARG A 160 -9.00 -19.44 8.64
CA ARG A 160 -7.90 -20.42 8.67
C ARG A 160 -8.21 -21.77 7.98
N VAL A 161 -9.49 -22.10 7.79
CA VAL A 161 -9.90 -23.34 7.11
C VAL A 161 -10.29 -23.08 5.64
N GLY A 162 -9.99 -21.88 5.13
CA GLY A 162 -10.18 -21.52 3.73
C GLY A 162 -11.59 -21.10 3.35
N ARG A 163 -12.50 -20.88 4.31
CA ARG A 163 -13.83 -20.35 4.01
C ARG A 163 -13.77 -18.84 3.89
N THR A 164 -14.37 -18.31 2.83
CA THR A 164 -14.33 -16.88 2.53
C THR A 164 -15.72 -16.25 2.67
N THR A 165 -15.76 -15.17 3.41
CA THR A 165 -16.93 -14.31 3.57
C THR A 165 -16.64 -12.97 2.88
N LEU A 166 -17.58 -12.49 2.09
CA LEU A 166 -17.50 -11.25 1.34
C LEU A 166 -18.43 -10.20 1.96
N TYR A 167 -17.90 -9.00 2.14
CA TYR A 167 -18.62 -7.84 2.64
C TYR A 167 -18.60 -6.73 1.60
N ASP A 168 -19.69 -5.99 1.48
CA ASP A 168 -19.76 -4.83 0.61
C ASP A 168 -18.87 -3.72 1.17
N ARG A 169 -17.97 -3.22 0.34
CA ARG A 169 -17.07 -2.14 0.69
C ARG A 169 -17.82 -0.83 0.97
N THR A 170 -18.89 -0.57 0.23
CA THR A 170 -19.72 0.65 0.40
C THR A 170 -20.32 0.71 1.80
N ALA A 171 -20.78 -0.41 2.35
CA ALA A 171 -21.31 -0.45 3.72
C ALA A 171 -20.24 -0.05 4.74
N LEU A 172 -19.01 -0.56 4.61
CA LEU A 172 -17.89 -0.14 5.48
C LEU A 172 -17.61 1.35 5.34
N GLU A 173 -17.70 1.91 4.13
CA GLU A 173 -17.51 3.34 3.86
C GLU A 173 -18.64 4.21 4.45
N GLU A 174 -19.81 3.68 4.60
CA GLU A 174 -20.94 4.29 5.32
C GLU A 174 -20.80 4.14 6.84
N GLY A 175 -19.83 3.34 7.32
CA GLY A 175 -19.55 3.11 8.74
C GLY A 175 -20.31 1.96 9.35
N GLU A 176 -20.73 1.01 8.53
CA GLU A 176 -21.51 -0.16 8.95
C GLU A 176 -20.90 -1.47 8.43
N VAL A 177 -21.01 -2.54 9.20
CA VAL A 177 -20.76 -3.89 8.71
C VAL A 177 -22.02 -4.38 8.03
N GLY A 178 -22.05 -4.31 6.70
CA GLY A 178 -23.18 -4.73 5.90
C GLY A 178 -23.44 -6.24 5.91
N PRO A 179 -24.43 -6.72 5.14
CA PRO A 179 -24.73 -8.13 5.03
C PRO A 179 -23.54 -8.92 4.46
N ALA A 180 -23.29 -10.09 5.05
CA ALA A 180 -22.23 -11.01 4.63
C ALA A 180 -22.73 -11.97 3.55
N ARG A 181 -21.85 -12.30 2.59
CA ARG A 181 -22.09 -13.30 1.55
C ARG A 181 -20.93 -14.31 1.56
N THR A 182 -21.24 -15.60 1.51
CA THR A 182 -20.20 -16.63 1.48
C THR A 182 -19.80 -16.95 0.05
N LEU A 183 -18.52 -16.94 -0.24
CA LEU A 183 -17.97 -17.49 -1.47
C LEU A 183 -17.95 -19.02 -1.37
N ALA A 184 -18.45 -19.69 -2.40
CA ALA A 184 -18.50 -21.16 -2.40
C ALA A 184 -17.10 -21.76 -2.50
N GLY A 185 -16.89 -22.88 -1.82
CA GLY A 185 -15.62 -23.63 -1.84
C GLY A 185 -14.74 -23.39 -0.62
N VAL A 186 -13.58 -24.02 -0.66
CA VAL A 186 -12.49 -23.86 0.32
C VAL A 186 -11.24 -23.44 -0.46
N HIS A 187 -10.55 -22.44 0.04
CA HIS A 187 -9.44 -21.79 -0.66
C HIS A 187 -8.13 -21.98 0.12
N ALA A 188 -7.06 -22.22 -0.60
CA ALA A 188 -5.73 -22.36 -0.02
C ALA A 188 -5.06 -20.98 0.10
N GLY A 189 -5.31 -20.27 1.20
CA GLY A 189 -4.87 -18.91 1.45
C GLY A 189 -5.95 -17.86 1.21
N ALA A 190 -5.57 -16.59 1.14
CA ALA A 190 -6.51 -15.49 0.96
C ALA A 190 -7.23 -15.53 -0.39
N VAL A 191 -8.49 -15.13 -0.40
CA VAL A 191 -9.17 -14.70 -1.61
C VAL A 191 -8.89 -13.21 -1.80
N VAL A 192 -8.33 -12.86 -2.95
CA VAL A 192 -7.82 -11.52 -3.24
C VAL A 192 -8.70 -10.81 -4.27
N PRO A 193 -9.42 -9.76 -3.88
CA PRO A 193 -10.13 -8.91 -4.83
C PRO A 193 -9.15 -8.20 -5.78
N TYR A 194 -9.41 -8.29 -7.09
CA TYR A 194 -8.58 -7.68 -8.11
C TYR A 194 -9.33 -7.51 -9.43
N GLY A 195 -9.31 -6.31 -10.01
CA GLY A 195 -9.89 -6.05 -11.34
C GLY A 195 -11.38 -6.40 -11.41
N GLU A 196 -12.17 -6.03 -10.41
CA GLU A 196 -13.61 -6.36 -10.27
C GLU A 196 -13.92 -7.88 -10.14
N HIS A 197 -12.89 -8.67 -9.88
CA HIS A 197 -12.98 -10.13 -9.70
C HIS A 197 -12.37 -10.55 -8.36
N LEU A 198 -12.45 -11.85 -8.08
CA LEU A 198 -11.84 -12.48 -6.92
C LEU A 198 -10.86 -13.54 -7.39
N VAL A 199 -9.59 -13.35 -7.09
CA VAL A 199 -8.53 -14.33 -7.38
C VAL A 199 -8.36 -15.23 -6.17
N ALA A 200 -8.44 -16.53 -6.35
CA ALA A 200 -8.30 -17.52 -5.29
C ALA A 200 -7.45 -18.70 -5.74
N LEU A 201 -6.90 -19.42 -4.76
CA LEU A 201 -6.30 -20.73 -4.95
C LEU A 201 -7.29 -21.79 -4.46
N SER A 202 -7.74 -22.66 -5.35
CA SER A 202 -8.66 -23.76 -5.07
C SER A 202 -7.91 -25.08 -5.00
N GLY A 203 -8.27 -25.97 -4.07
CA GLY A 203 -7.59 -27.23 -3.86
C GLY A 203 -6.96 -27.34 -2.48
N ASP A 204 -5.97 -28.18 -2.33
CA ASP A 204 -5.25 -28.38 -1.09
C ASP A 204 -3.89 -27.66 -1.07
N ASP A 205 -3.23 -27.65 0.08
CA ASP A 205 -1.93 -26.98 0.27
C ASP A 205 -0.81 -27.57 -0.61
N ASP A 206 -0.93 -28.81 -1.09
CA ASP A 206 0.12 -29.46 -1.87
C ASP A 206 0.07 -29.05 -3.36
N SER A 207 -1.13 -28.76 -3.89
CA SER A 207 -1.30 -28.35 -5.29
C SER A 207 -2.60 -27.56 -5.49
N ALA A 208 -2.53 -26.27 -5.18
CA ALA A 208 -3.67 -25.38 -5.39
C ALA A 208 -3.66 -24.77 -6.80
N GLU A 209 -4.83 -24.71 -7.45
CA GLU A 209 -5.04 -24.16 -8.77
C GLU A 209 -5.63 -22.76 -8.72
N VAL A 210 -5.27 -21.89 -9.66
CA VAL A 210 -5.85 -20.55 -9.74
C VAL A 210 -7.29 -20.65 -10.22
N THR A 211 -8.20 -20.05 -9.47
CA THR A 211 -9.59 -19.84 -9.89
C THR A 211 -9.94 -18.37 -9.74
N VAL A 212 -10.53 -17.79 -10.77
CA VAL A 212 -11.02 -16.42 -10.77
C VAL A 212 -12.55 -16.46 -10.75
N TYR A 213 -13.14 -15.73 -9.84
CA TYR A 213 -14.59 -15.60 -9.70
C TYR A 213 -15.01 -14.17 -10.05
N ASP A 214 -16.25 -14.03 -10.54
CA ASP A 214 -16.91 -12.73 -10.57
C ASP A 214 -17.26 -12.25 -9.14
N ARG A 215 -17.82 -11.05 -9.04
CA ARG A 215 -18.23 -10.47 -7.75
C ARG A 215 -19.37 -11.28 -7.10
N GLU A 216 -20.16 -12.00 -7.88
CA GLU A 216 -21.28 -12.82 -7.43
C GLU A 216 -20.80 -14.18 -6.90
N GLY A 217 -19.56 -14.57 -7.20
CA GLY A 217 -18.93 -15.83 -6.76
C GLY A 217 -19.06 -16.96 -7.76
N SER A 218 -19.36 -16.65 -9.04
CA SER A 218 -19.33 -17.63 -10.13
C SER A 218 -17.92 -17.71 -10.71
N PRO A 219 -17.36 -18.92 -10.95
CA PRO A 219 -16.04 -19.03 -11.58
C PRO A 219 -16.12 -18.56 -13.04
N VAL A 220 -15.22 -17.66 -13.44
CA VAL A 220 -15.16 -17.08 -14.78
C VAL A 220 -13.88 -17.41 -15.53
N ALA A 221 -12.80 -17.75 -14.82
CA ALA A 221 -11.54 -18.16 -15.43
C ALA A 221 -10.78 -19.13 -14.53
N SER A 222 -9.98 -20.00 -15.13
CA SER A 222 -9.05 -20.90 -14.43
C SER A 222 -7.76 -20.96 -15.27
N PRO A 223 -6.85 -19.97 -15.12
CA PRO A 223 -5.54 -20.01 -15.77
C PRO A 223 -4.81 -21.31 -15.42
N ASP A 224 -4.16 -21.94 -16.41
CA ASP A 224 -3.44 -23.21 -16.24
C ASP A 224 -2.14 -22.98 -15.44
N ALA A 225 -2.27 -22.90 -14.12
CA ALA A 225 -1.15 -22.74 -13.20
C ALA A 225 -1.49 -23.29 -11.82
N THR A 226 -0.50 -23.88 -11.18
CA THR A 226 -0.58 -24.42 -9.83
C THR A 226 0.39 -23.73 -8.91
N CYS A 227 0.04 -23.61 -7.64
CA CYS A 227 0.88 -23.08 -6.56
C CYS A 227 1.01 -24.14 -5.48
N GLU A 228 2.19 -24.68 -5.31
CA GLU A 228 2.47 -25.63 -4.23
C GLU A 228 2.70 -24.91 -2.91
N ARG A 229 2.07 -25.38 -1.84
CA ARG A 229 2.20 -24.84 -0.48
C ARG A 229 2.10 -23.31 -0.43
N PRO A 230 0.94 -22.76 -0.85
CA PRO A 230 0.77 -21.31 -0.94
C PRO A 230 0.95 -20.64 0.43
N ARG A 231 1.66 -19.51 0.44
CA ARG A 231 1.85 -18.67 1.63
C ARG A 231 2.09 -17.22 1.22
N GLY A 232 1.23 -16.35 1.72
CA GLY A 232 1.32 -14.92 1.47
C GLY A 232 0.90 -14.51 0.06
N ASP A 233 0.42 -13.31 -0.01
CA ASP A 233 -0.04 -12.67 -1.24
C ASP A 233 0.23 -11.17 -1.20
N ALA A 234 0.17 -10.53 -2.35
CA ALA A 234 0.22 -9.08 -2.49
C ALA A 234 -0.51 -8.63 -3.76
N VAL A 235 -1.13 -7.46 -3.71
CA VAL A 235 -1.71 -6.82 -4.89
C VAL A 235 -0.76 -5.73 -5.37
N THR A 236 -0.36 -5.80 -6.63
CA THR A 236 0.49 -4.82 -7.31
C THR A 236 -0.24 -4.22 -8.50
N ARG A 237 0.33 -3.22 -9.15
CA ARG A 237 -0.21 -2.70 -10.43
C ARG A 237 -0.17 -3.73 -11.56
N ARG A 238 0.69 -4.75 -11.43
CA ARG A 238 0.87 -5.82 -12.43
C ARG A 238 -0.07 -6.99 -12.23
N GLY A 239 -0.65 -7.13 -11.05
CA GLY A 239 -1.52 -8.24 -10.71
C GLY A 239 -1.40 -8.68 -9.27
N VAL A 240 -2.01 -9.82 -8.98
CA VAL A 240 -1.94 -10.51 -7.70
C VAL A 240 -0.72 -11.43 -7.69
N VAL A 241 0.17 -11.22 -6.73
CA VAL A 241 1.32 -12.10 -6.48
C VAL A 241 0.94 -13.08 -5.37
N LEU A 242 1.09 -14.36 -5.63
CA LEU A 242 0.86 -15.47 -4.69
C LEU A 242 2.19 -16.17 -4.40
N GLY A 243 2.56 -16.31 -3.14
CA GLY A 243 3.79 -17.00 -2.75
C GLY A 243 3.63 -18.53 -2.84
N CYS A 244 4.53 -19.19 -3.57
CA CYS A 244 4.54 -20.64 -3.78
C CYS A 244 5.83 -21.27 -3.25
N ALA A 245 5.93 -22.59 -3.27
CA ALA A 245 7.11 -23.32 -2.79
C ALA A 245 8.39 -22.96 -3.55
N ASP A 246 8.29 -22.75 -4.84
CA ASP A 246 9.39 -22.54 -5.78
C ASP A 246 9.61 -21.07 -6.18
N GLY A 247 8.79 -20.15 -5.66
CA GLY A 247 8.85 -18.73 -6.00
C GLY A 247 7.54 -18.01 -5.77
N ALA A 248 7.05 -17.33 -6.78
CA ALA A 248 5.76 -16.68 -6.82
C ALA A 248 4.98 -17.03 -8.09
N LEU A 249 3.68 -16.85 -8.03
CA LEU A 249 2.77 -16.90 -9.16
C LEU A 249 2.14 -15.50 -9.31
N LEU A 250 2.28 -14.88 -10.46
CA LEU A 250 1.64 -13.62 -10.81
C LEU A 250 0.37 -13.90 -11.60
N VAL A 251 -0.77 -13.51 -11.05
CA VAL A 251 -2.06 -13.53 -11.76
C VAL A 251 -2.38 -12.11 -12.20
N SER A 252 -2.47 -11.90 -13.51
CA SER A 252 -2.76 -10.61 -14.12
C SER A 252 -3.96 -10.67 -15.05
N ALA A 253 -4.57 -9.52 -15.33
CA ALA A 253 -5.68 -9.37 -16.27
C ALA A 253 -5.34 -8.32 -17.32
N GLU A 254 -5.56 -8.67 -18.59
CA GLU A 254 -5.48 -7.75 -19.72
C GLU A 254 -6.71 -7.96 -20.59
N ASP A 255 -7.45 -6.90 -20.88
CA ASP A 255 -8.70 -6.93 -21.65
C ASP A 255 -9.71 -8.01 -21.16
N GLY A 256 -9.78 -8.22 -19.84
CA GLY A 256 -10.66 -9.21 -19.22
C GLY A 256 -10.17 -10.67 -19.33
N VAL A 257 -8.99 -10.88 -19.88
CA VAL A 257 -8.35 -12.21 -19.94
C VAL A 257 -7.37 -12.37 -18.78
N PHE A 258 -7.60 -13.36 -17.92
CA PHE A 258 -6.72 -13.68 -16.81
C PHE A 258 -5.63 -14.66 -17.25
N THR A 259 -4.40 -14.35 -16.87
CA THR A 259 -3.23 -15.20 -17.07
C THR A 259 -2.51 -15.43 -15.75
N ALA A 260 -1.75 -16.50 -15.64
CA ALA A 260 -0.93 -16.81 -14.48
C ALA A 260 0.49 -17.16 -14.93
N GLU A 261 1.48 -16.45 -14.40
CA GLU A 261 2.88 -16.56 -14.74
C GLU A 261 3.72 -16.94 -13.53
N ARG A 262 4.57 -17.96 -13.64
CA ARG A 262 5.49 -18.36 -12.56
C ARG A 262 6.71 -17.45 -12.55
N ILE A 263 7.12 -17.05 -11.36
CA ILE A 263 8.36 -16.31 -11.10
C ILE A 263 9.21 -17.13 -10.13
N PRO A 264 10.02 -18.07 -10.64
CA PRO A 264 10.79 -18.97 -9.79
C PRO A 264 11.95 -18.24 -9.09
N TYR A 265 12.39 -18.73 -7.92
CA TYR A 265 13.59 -18.21 -7.25
C TYR A 265 14.89 -18.41 -8.06
N GLY A 266 14.87 -19.25 -9.10
CA GLY A 266 16.04 -19.60 -9.88
C GLY A 266 17.06 -20.50 -9.16
N GLN A 267 16.75 -20.96 -7.95
CA GLN A 267 17.56 -21.84 -7.12
C GLN A 267 16.67 -22.58 -6.09
N ASP A 268 17.18 -23.67 -5.55
CA ASP A 268 16.51 -24.34 -4.44
C ASP A 268 16.53 -23.47 -3.18
N VAL A 269 15.37 -23.26 -2.58
CA VAL A 269 15.18 -22.44 -1.38
C VAL A 269 14.63 -23.32 -0.25
N PRO A 270 15.36 -23.44 0.88
CA PRO A 270 14.85 -24.16 2.04
C PRO A 270 13.51 -23.56 2.52
N GLU A 271 12.59 -24.37 3.00
CA GLU A 271 11.25 -23.94 3.44
C GLU A 271 11.30 -22.75 4.41
N LYS A 272 12.21 -22.75 5.38
CA LYS A 272 12.40 -21.65 6.36
C LYS A 272 12.92 -20.34 5.76
N GLU A 273 13.34 -20.35 4.50
CA GLU A 273 13.88 -19.20 3.79
C GLU A 273 12.97 -18.75 2.62
N ARG A 274 11.82 -19.42 2.44
CA ARG A 274 10.82 -19.04 1.42
C ARG A 274 10.16 -17.71 1.79
N ALA A 275 9.77 -16.95 0.79
CA ALA A 275 8.93 -15.76 0.94
C ALA A 275 7.50 -16.18 1.31
N THR A 276 7.04 -15.83 2.50
CA THR A 276 5.75 -16.25 3.04
C THR A 276 4.90 -15.08 3.54
N ALA A 277 5.44 -13.87 3.54
CA ALA A 277 4.73 -12.66 3.96
C ALA A 277 5.31 -11.48 3.19
N PHE A 278 4.55 -10.96 2.27
CA PHE A 278 4.98 -9.83 1.45
C PHE A 278 4.69 -8.49 2.12
N ARG A 279 5.63 -7.56 1.94
CA ARG A 279 5.48 -6.15 2.29
C ARG A 279 5.90 -5.30 1.11
N HIS A 280 5.19 -4.20 0.89
CA HIS A 280 5.50 -3.23 -0.14
C HIS A 280 4.78 -1.91 0.17
N ARG A 281 5.24 -0.84 -0.42
CA ARG A 281 4.47 0.39 -0.49
C ARG A 281 3.27 0.19 -1.43
N ALA A 282 2.10 0.73 -1.07
CA ALA A 282 0.92 0.68 -1.94
C ALA A 282 1.24 1.20 -3.36
N GLY A 283 0.80 0.46 -4.37
CA GLY A 283 1.05 0.76 -5.79
C GLY A 283 2.51 0.57 -6.25
N SER A 284 3.38 -0.07 -5.46
CA SER A 284 4.70 -0.51 -5.88
C SER A 284 4.64 -1.92 -6.48
N ASP A 285 5.46 -2.15 -7.51
CA ASP A 285 5.67 -3.49 -8.10
C ASP A 285 6.91 -4.19 -7.51
N THR A 286 7.50 -3.64 -6.44
CA THR A 286 8.63 -4.24 -5.72
C THR A 286 8.18 -4.70 -4.35
N LEU A 287 8.27 -6.01 -4.10
CA LEU A 287 7.83 -6.65 -2.85
C LEU A 287 9.03 -7.09 -2.04
N THR A 288 8.92 -7.06 -0.73
CA THR A 288 9.90 -7.62 0.20
C THR A 288 9.30 -8.76 1.00
N ALA A 289 10.11 -9.76 1.32
CA ALA A 289 9.73 -10.83 2.24
C ALA A 289 10.97 -11.31 3.03
N PRO A 290 10.83 -11.76 4.28
CA PRO A 290 11.95 -12.37 5.01
C PRO A 290 12.50 -13.60 4.27
N ALA A 291 13.83 -13.72 4.22
CA ALA A 291 14.55 -14.89 3.70
C ALA A 291 15.33 -15.57 4.85
N GLY A 292 14.60 -16.10 5.81
CA GLY A 292 15.13 -16.56 7.07
C GLY A 292 15.50 -15.40 7.99
N ARG A 293 16.55 -15.56 8.82
CA ARG A 293 16.87 -14.59 9.88
C ARG A 293 17.82 -13.46 9.46
N ARG A 294 18.57 -13.60 8.38
CA ARG A 294 19.68 -12.71 8.00
C ARG A 294 19.71 -12.40 6.51
N ALA A 295 18.55 -12.40 5.90
CA ALA A 295 18.39 -11.97 4.52
C ALA A 295 16.93 -11.55 4.27
N VAL A 296 16.73 -10.81 3.20
CA VAL A 296 15.41 -10.40 2.71
C VAL A 296 15.35 -10.75 1.22
N TRP A 297 14.27 -11.35 0.80
CA TRP A 297 13.90 -11.45 -0.59
C TRP A 297 13.30 -10.12 -1.07
N VAL A 298 13.72 -9.69 -2.23
CA VAL A 298 13.10 -8.61 -2.99
C VAL A 298 12.64 -9.18 -4.30
N LEU A 299 11.34 -9.11 -4.58
CA LEU A 299 10.74 -9.48 -5.86
C LEU A 299 10.44 -8.21 -6.64
N ASP A 300 11.09 -8.05 -7.78
CA ASP A 300 10.68 -7.11 -8.81
C ASP A 300 9.64 -7.81 -9.70
N VAL A 301 8.38 -7.39 -9.56
CA VAL A 301 7.27 -7.98 -10.32
C VAL A 301 7.29 -7.53 -11.78
N THR A 302 7.87 -6.37 -12.09
CA THR A 302 8.01 -5.88 -13.47
C THR A 302 9.03 -6.71 -14.23
N ASP A 303 10.20 -6.95 -13.63
CA ASP A 303 11.29 -7.71 -14.26
C ASP A 303 11.18 -9.22 -14.04
N ARG A 304 10.19 -9.69 -13.28
CA ARG A 304 10.03 -11.13 -12.93
C ARG A 304 11.27 -11.69 -12.23
N ALA A 305 11.88 -10.91 -11.36
CA ALA A 305 13.19 -11.24 -10.80
C ALA A 305 13.21 -11.22 -9.28
N TRP A 306 13.83 -12.25 -8.71
CA TRP A 306 14.12 -12.32 -7.27
C TRP A 306 15.55 -11.91 -6.99
N THR A 307 15.72 -11.01 -6.01
CA THR A 307 17.03 -10.68 -5.43
C THR A 307 17.04 -11.04 -3.96
N ARG A 308 18.04 -11.80 -3.52
CA ARG A 308 18.25 -12.14 -2.11
C ARG A 308 19.34 -11.26 -1.51
N VAL A 309 18.95 -10.28 -0.72
CA VAL A 309 19.85 -9.36 -0.03
C VAL A 309 20.23 -9.92 1.32
N ARG A 310 21.54 -10.09 1.56
CA ARG A 310 22.06 -10.49 2.87
C ARG A 310 22.13 -9.29 3.79
N THR A 311 21.65 -9.48 5.03
CA THR A 311 21.51 -8.40 6.02
C THR A 311 22.06 -8.85 7.38
N GLY A 312 21.97 -8.01 8.40
CA GLY A 312 21.99 -8.42 9.80
C GLY A 312 20.73 -9.21 10.18
N PRO A 313 20.55 -9.53 11.47
CA PRO A 313 19.37 -10.26 11.92
C PRO A 313 18.10 -9.38 11.80
N VAL A 314 17.17 -9.79 10.94
CA VAL A 314 15.96 -9.04 10.53
C VAL A 314 14.89 -9.09 11.62
N LEU A 315 14.35 -7.93 11.97
CA LEU A 315 13.09 -7.77 12.71
C LEU A 315 11.92 -7.42 11.79
N ALA A 316 12.14 -6.46 10.88
CA ALA A 316 11.18 -6.05 9.87
C ALA A 316 11.91 -5.53 8.63
N ALA A 317 11.28 -5.60 7.46
CA ALA A 317 11.83 -5.05 6.23
C ALA A 317 10.73 -4.51 5.33
N ASN A 318 11.06 -3.48 4.56
CA ASN A 318 10.19 -2.91 3.53
C ASN A 318 11.01 -2.11 2.51
N THR A 319 10.39 -1.66 1.42
CA THR A 319 10.99 -0.75 0.43
C THR A 319 9.92 0.14 -0.18
N ALA A 320 10.29 1.33 -0.60
CA ALA A 320 9.41 2.20 -1.37
C ALA A 320 9.27 1.77 -2.85
N GLY A 321 10.11 0.84 -3.31
CA GLY A 321 10.06 0.30 -4.66
C GLY A 321 11.31 0.64 -5.47
N GLU A 322 11.15 0.63 -6.80
CA GLU A 322 12.25 0.85 -7.74
C GLU A 322 13.07 2.12 -7.41
N GLY A 323 14.39 2.00 -7.47
CA GLY A 323 15.32 3.09 -7.17
C GLY A 323 15.46 3.45 -5.69
N SER A 324 14.67 2.83 -4.81
CA SER A 324 14.71 3.06 -3.37
C SER A 324 15.54 1.98 -2.65
N PRO A 325 16.10 2.29 -1.48
CA PRO A 325 16.82 1.28 -0.70
C PRO A 325 15.86 0.23 -0.13
N LEU A 326 16.38 -0.97 0.08
CA LEU A 326 15.78 -1.93 1.00
C LEU A 326 16.03 -1.43 2.43
N LEU A 327 14.97 -1.23 3.18
CA LEU A 327 14.98 -0.80 4.57
C LEU A 327 14.82 -2.01 5.47
N VAL A 328 15.77 -2.24 6.37
CA VAL A 328 15.76 -3.39 7.29
C VAL A 328 15.98 -2.91 8.71
N LEU A 329 14.99 -3.13 9.55
CA LEU A 329 15.12 -2.95 10.98
C LEU A 329 15.77 -4.22 11.56
N GLU A 330 16.95 -4.06 12.17
CA GLU A 330 17.73 -5.18 12.65
C GLU A 330 17.68 -5.32 14.19
N THR A 331 18.19 -6.43 14.71
CA THR A 331 18.14 -6.72 16.16
C THR A 331 19.05 -5.82 17.00
N ASP A 332 19.93 -5.02 16.38
CA ASP A 332 20.66 -3.93 17.05
C ASP A 332 19.78 -2.71 17.33
N GLY A 333 18.54 -2.73 16.84
CA GLY A 333 17.55 -1.69 17.02
C GLY A 333 17.64 -0.54 16.03
N ALA A 334 18.57 -0.59 15.09
CA ALA A 334 18.75 0.42 14.05
C ALA A 334 18.02 0.06 12.76
N LEU A 335 17.59 1.04 12.00
CA LEU A 335 17.14 0.88 10.63
C LEU A 335 18.35 0.97 9.70
N HIS A 336 18.50 -0.04 8.86
CA HIS A 336 19.59 -0.16 7.88
C HIS A 336 19.05 -0.02 6.47
N GLY A 337 19.81 0.67 5.61
CA GLY A 337 19.57 0.80 4.18
C GLY A 337 20.52 -0.09 3.39
N TYR A 338 19.98 -0.81 2.42
CA TYR A 338 20.76 -1.64 1.49
C TYR A 338 20.39 -1.29 0.05
N ASP A 339 21.39 -1.26 -0.79
CA ASP A 339 21.21 -1.23 -2.23
C ASP A 339 20.71 -2.60 -2.70
N ILE A 340 19.54 -2.66 -3.31
CA ILE A 340 18.90 -3.93 -3.69
C ILE A 340 19.71 -4.71 -4.72
N ALA A 341 20.27 -4.01 -5.71
CA ALA A 341 20.95 -4.65 -6.83
C ALA A 341 22.30 -5.26 -6.43
N THR A 342 23.04 -4.58 -5.54
CA THR A 342 24.39 -4.98 -5.14
C THR A 342 24.44 -5.67 -3.77
N GLY A 343 23.39 -5.56 -2.97
CA GLY A 343 23.37 -6.01 -1.59
C GLY A 343 24.26 -5.16 -0.65
N ARG A 344 24.80 -4.03 -1.13
CA ARG A 344 25.69 -3.18 -0.36
C ARG A 344 24.93 -2.40 0.70
N HIS A 345 25.38 -2.46 1.94
CA HIS A 345 24.91 -1.59 3.01
C HIS A 345 25.25 -0.13 2.69
N THR A 346 24.25 0.78 2.74
CA THR A 346 24.37 2.16 2.32
C THR A 346 24.33 3.15 3.46
N ALA A 347 23.43 2.96 4.42
CA ALA A 347 23.22 3.86 5.54
C ALA A 347 22.64 3.11 6.76
N ARG A 348 22.71 3.72 7.93
CA ARG A 348 22.02 3.23 9.13
C ARG A 348 21.66 4.40 10.05
N THR A 349 20.60 4.26 10.82
CA THR A 349 20.27 5.17 11.92
C THR A 349 21.08 4.85 13.17
N GLU A 350 21.09 5.75 14.16
CA GLU A 350 21.32 5.33 15.55
C GLU A 350 20.20 4.35 15.96
N PRO A 351 20.39 3.54 17.01
CA PRO A 351 19.36 2.62 17.49
C PRO A 351 18.05 3.34 17.81
N LEU A 352 16.96 2.95 17.13
CA LEU A 352 15.62 3.49 17.29
C LEU A 352 14.86 2.76 18.39
N LEU A 353 15.10 1.44 18.54
CA LEU A 353 14.33 0.62 19.47
C LEU A 353 14.90 0.66 20.87
N THR A 354 14.06 1.05 21.84
CA THR A 354 14.36 0.99 23.26
C THR A 354 14.44 -0.48 23.70
N GLY A 355 15.61 -0.91 24.19
CA GLY A 355 15.81 -2.30 24.60
C GLY A 355 15.96 -3.27 23.43
N ALA A 356 16.59 -2.84 22.35
CA ALA A 356 17.01 -3.68 21.23
C ALA A 356 17.68 -4.97 21.73
N GLY A 357 17.43 -6.10 21.09
CA GLY A 357 17.83 -7.45 21.55
C GLY A 357 16.76 -8.17 22.40
N LYS A 358 15.74 -7.47 22.86
CA LYS A 358 14.51 -8.03 23.46
C LYS A 358 13.28 -7.68 22.63
N ALA A 359 13.47 -7.36 21.35
CA ALA A 359 12.36 -7.02 20.47
C ALA A 359 11.31 -8.15 20.47
N ALA A 360 10.06 -7.79 20.66
CA ALA A 360 8.96 -8.73 20.69
C ALA A 360 8.85 -9.46 19.34
N THR A 361 8.52 -10.74 19.41
CA THR A 361 8.09 -11.53 18.26
C THR A 361 6.59 -11.74 18.33
N GLY A 362 5.92 -11.89 17.20
CA GLY A 362 4.45 -12.03 17.18
C GLY A 362 3.74 -10.70 17.46
N ALA A 363 2.66 -10.73 18.22
CA ALA A 363 1.90 -9.53 18.57
C ALA A 363 2.79 -8.50 19.28
N GLY A 364 3.03 -7.37 18.63
CA GLY A 364 3.91 -6.31 19.12
C GLY A 364 5.33 -6.36 18.57
N ALA A 365 5.60 -7.17 17.54
CA ALA A 365 6.81 -7.03 16.74
C ALA A 365 6.87 -5.64 16.09
N PRO A 366 8.07 -5.04 15.97
CA PRO A 366 8.20 -3.76 15.29
C PRO A 366 7.84 -3.90 13.81
N VAL A 367 7.35 -2.82 13.22
CA VAL A 367 6.91 -2.71 11.83
C VAL A 367 7.69 -1.60 11.15
N VAL A 368 7.97 -1.75 9.87
CA VAL A 368 8.45 -0.69 8.98
C VAL A 368 7.38 -0.45 7.93
N GLU A 369 6.65 0.65 8.05
CA GLU A 369 5.76 1.16 6.99
C GLU A 369 6.54 2.14 6.11
N VAL A 370 6.16 2.25 4.84
CA VAL A 370 6.88 3.07 3.86
C VAL A 370 5.90 3.73 2.90
N ASP A 371 5.94 5.05 2.83
CA ASP A 371 5.29 5.83 1.78
C ASP A 371 6.27 6.22 0.65
N ARG A 372 5.91 7.18 -0.19
CA ARG A 372 6.74 7.64 -1.32
C ARG A 372 8.00 8.40 -0.89
N SER A 373 8.10 8.86 0.34
CA SER A 373 9.17 9.74 0.80
C SER A 373 9.70 9.44 2.19
N ARG A 374 8.93 8.69 2.99
CA ARG A 374 9.23 8.43 4.40
C ARG A 374 9.07 6.96 4.74
N ALA A 375 9.78 6.57 5.78
CA ALA A 375 9.56 5.29 6.47
C ALA A 375 9.16 5.56 7.93
N TYR A 376 8.34 4.67 8.47
CA TYR A 376 7.83 4.78 9.84
C TYR A 376 8.19 3.52 10.61
N VAL A 377 8.74 3.70 11.82
CA VAL A 377 9.14 2.61 12.72
C VAL A 377 8.50 2.83 14.08
N ASN A 378 7.78 1.85 14.57
CA ASN A 378 7.22 1.88 15.92
C ASN A 378 8.21 1.34 16.97
N ASP A 379 8.42 2.09 18.04
CA ASP A 379 9.11 1.64 19.24
C ASP A 379 8.08 1.47 20.38
N ARG A 380 7.63 0.23 20.58
CA ARG A 380 6.67 -0.13 21.61
C ARG A 380 7.14 0.24 23.01
N THR A 381 8.42 -0.05 23.34
CA THR A 381 8.98 0.19 24.66
C THR A 381 9.19 1.67 24.93
N GLY A 382 9.69 2.41 23.95
CA GLY A 382 9.87 3.87 24.02
C GLY A 382 8.58 4.66 23.83
N ARG A 383 7.45 4.01 23.53
CA ARG A 383 6.13 4.62 23.29
C ARG A 383 6.21 5.73 22.26
N ARG A 384 6.73 5.41 21.08
CA ARG A 384 6.87 6.40 20.01
C ARG A 384 6.87 5.77 18.62
N VAL A 385 6.68 6.62 17.64
CA VAL A 385 6.91 6.31 16.22
C VAL A 385 7.97 7.25 15.72
N TYR A 386 8.91 6.72 14.95
CA TYR A 386 9.91 7.50 14.22
C TYR A 386 9.49 7.64 12.76
N GLU A 387 9.66 8.83 12.22
CA GLU A 387 9.59 9.13 10.80
C GLU A 387 11.00 9.33 10.27
N ILE A 388 11.37 8.56 9.26
CA ILE A 388 12.70 8.51 8.69
C ILE A 388 12.66 8.97 7.23
N ASP A 389 13.51 9.92 6.88
CA ASP A 389 13.79 10.30 5.51
C ASP A 389 14.79 9.32 4.90
N TYR A 390 14.28 8.35 4.14
CA TYR A 390 15.16 7.33 3.55
C TYR A 390 15.92 7.84 2.31
N ASN A 391 15.59 9.02 1.80
CA ASN A 391 16.30 9.68 0.72
C ASN A 391 17.45 10.59 1.22
N ASP A 392 17.59 10.74 2.55
CA ASP A 392 18.61 11.57 3.20
C ASP A 392 19.33 10.74 4.28
N ASP A 393 20.10 9.74 3.84
CA ASP A 393 20.94 8.83 4.67
C ASP A 393 20.22 8.26 5.90
N LEU A 394 18.92 7.95 5.80
CA LEU A 394 18.05 7.48 6.87
C LEU A 394 17.94 8.47 8.04
N ARG A 395 17.99 9.75 7.77
CA ARG A 395 17.85 10.77 8.80
C ARG A 395 16.48 10.68 9.48
N VAL A 396 16.47 10.64 10.81
CA VAL A 396 15.23 10.78 11.59
C VAL A 396 14.67 12.18 11.40
N ALA A 397 13.56 12.29 10.66
CA ALA A 397 12.91 13.57 10.35
C ALA A 397 12.05 14.06 11.51
N ARG A 398 11.25 13.15 12.10
CA ARG A 398 10.38 13.44 13.25
C ARG A 398 10.32 12.25 14.21
N SER A 399 9.91 12.51 15.43
CA SER A 399 9.59 11.50 16.44
C SER A 399 8.30 11.89 17.16
N PHE A 400 7.34 10.97 17.20
CA PHE A 400 6.04 11.18 17.80
C PHE A 400 5.96 10.38 19.11
N GLY A 401 5.91 11.08 20.25
CA GLY A 401 5.65 10.46 21.55
C GLY A 401 4.17 10.09 21.69
N LEU A 402 3.90 8.94 22.27
CA LEU A 402 2.55 8.38 22.42
C LEU A 402 2.23 8.08 23.87
N ASP A 403 0.96 8.12 24.24
CA ASP A 403 0.43 7.70 25.53
C ASP A 403 0.25 6.17 25.63
N ILE A 404 0.32 5.45 24.52
CA ILE A 404 0.20 3.99 24.42
C ILE A 404 1.55 3.34 24.04
N ALA A 405 1.66 2.03 24.18
CA ALA A 405 2.78 1.25 23.70
C ALA A 405 2.46 0.67 22.29
N PRO A 406 2.85 1.33 21.17
CA PRO A 406 2.42 1.01 19.84
C PRO A 406 3.05 -0.29 19.34
N GLY A 407 2.49 -1.43 19.73
CA GLY A 407 2.94 -2.75 19.27
C GLY A 407 2.32 -3.16 17.93
N LEU A 408 1.27 -2.47 17.49
CA LEU A 408 0.63 -2.65 16.18
C LEU A 408 0.67 -1.32 15.44
N MET A 409 0.99 -1.36 14.15
CA MET A 409 1.04 -0.18 13.30
C MET A 409 0.71 -0.54 11.86
N ALA A 410 -0.13 0.28 11.22
CA ALA A 410 -0.42 0.20 9.79
C ALA A 410 -0.68 1.61 9.26
N GLU A 411 -0.24 1.87 8.02
CA GLU A 411 -0.43 3.16 7.37
C GLU A 411 -1.73 3.18 6.55
N THR A 412 -2.49 4.27 6.66
CA THR A 412 -3.70 4.58 5.88
C THR A 412 -3.60 5.96 5.23
N GLY A 413 -4.52 6.28 4.30
CA GLY A 413 -4.51 7.53 3.55
C GLY A 413 -3.84 7.40 2.19
N ARG A 414 -3.68 6.18 1.73
CA ARG A 414 -3.00 5.81 0.50
C ARG A 414 -3.82 4.87 -0.36
#